data_7a3e3906ca416a7a773fd71b43eb2e75
#
_entry.id   7a3e3906ca416a7a773fd71b43eb2e75
#
_cell.length_a   1.000
_cell.length_b   1.000
_cell.length_c   1.000
_cell.angle_alpha   90.00
_cell.angle_beta   90.00
_cell.angle_gamma   90.00
#
_symmetry.space_group_name_H-M   'P 1'
#
loop_
_entity.id
_entity.type
_entity.pdbx_description
1 polymer ?
#
loop_
_entity_poly.entity_id
_entity_poly.type
_entity_poly.pdbx_seq_one_letter_code
_entity_poly.pdbx_strand_id
1 'polypeptide(L)'
;MSNITFMIGNGFDLNLGLKTSYSDMYKGYIESPSQNDSISLLKKLLEDDAPLYETWGDFEMAMAKHATQYADEDSFVTALRDFRRHLTTHLRKENEAFAKFQHNSQGYMPSYRQEFDRSLDSFYKGQTPNVVREIDSRTRVAGSRKYKFIVFNYTETFDSIARISRKFADITISHIHGKLGEDILLGIDNLEQMSQTPFDCSEKTNRTFIKPKFNEEYDSERLNKTIAMIQNSDVICAFGVSFGESDKMWLDAVVDWLQESPTNHLVYYMYNEKDYADVFPDEKMEEEDELKRVLLNRLCKETSLVQRIFNQVHIPLGHKIFNFKELEIELSNQEIEAMLKEI
;
A
#
# COMPACT_ATOMS: atom_id res chain seq x y z
N MET A 1 9.65 -25.24 -3.66
CA MET A 1 8.57 -24.30 -4.00
C MET A 1 8.95 -22.98 -3.37
N SER A 2 9.07 -21.90 -4.14
CA SER A 2 9.47 -20.60 -3.59
C SER A 2 8.25 -19.73 -3.31
N ASN A 3 8.31 -18.98 -2.23
CA ASN A 3 7.27 -18.03 -1.79
C ASN A 3 7.74 -16.59 -2.06
N ILE A 4 7.06 -15.90 -2.95
CA ILE A 4 7.32 -14.50 -3.24
C ILE A 4 6.15 -13.70 -2.66
N THR A 5 6.43 -12.79 -1.73
CA THR A 5 5.40 -11.97 -1.11
C THR A 5 5.44 -10.55 -1.67
N PHE A 6 4.30 -10.06 -2.09
CA PHE A 6 4.09 -8.67 -2.49
C PHE A 6 3.28 -7.94 -1.43
N MET A 7 3.76 -6.78 -1.01
CA MET A 7 3.01 -5.82 -0.20
C MET A 7 2.49 -4.74 -1.14
N ILE A 8 1.18 -4.62 -1.25
CA ILE A 8 0.50 -3.73 -2.21
C ILE A 8 -0.24 -2.64 -1.46
N GLY A 9 0.20 -1.41 -1.62
CA GLY A 9 -0.45 -0.23 -1.05
C GLY A 9 -1.23 0.58 -2.08
N ASN A 10 -1.76 1.73 -1.64
CA ASN A 10 -2.64 2.59 -2.44
C ASN A 10 -2.01 3.09 -3.75
N GLY A 11 -0.69 3.11 -3.85
CA GLY A 11 0.01 3.42 -5.10
C GLY A 11 -0.39 2.51 -6.27
N PHE A 12 -0.91 1.30 -6.00
CA PHE A 12 -1.44 0.42 -7.05
C PHE A 12 -2.73 1.00 -7.66
N ASP A 13 -3.67 1.45 -6.84
CA ASP A 13 -4.92 2.06 -7.29
C ASP A 13 -4.67 3.39 -8.01
N LEU A 14 -3.76 4.21 -7.46
CA LEU A 14 -3.36 5.48 -8.07
C LEU A 14 -2.69 5.26 -9.45
N ASN A 15 -1.92 4.18 -9.60
CA ASN A 15 -1.32 3.80 -10.88
C ASN A 15 -2.36 3.31 -11.92
N LEU A 16 -3.51 2.85 -11.47
CA LEU A 16 -4.69 2.56 -12.29
C LEU A 16 -5.55 3.81 -12.56
N GLY A 17 -5.09 5.00 -12.15
CA GLY A 17 -5.81 6.27 -12.35
C GLY A 17 -6.99 6.50 -11.41
N LEU A 18 -7.16 5.66 -10.39
CA LEU A 18 -8.25 5.79 -9.41
C LEU A 18 -7.93 6.90 -8.40
N LYS A 19 -8.96 7.57 -7.93
CA LYS A 19 -8.88 8.63 -6.93
C LYS A 19 -9.13 8.06 -5.53
N THR A 20 -8.18 7.28 -5.04
CA THR A 20 -8.31 6.55 -3.77
C THR A 20 -7.44 7.09 -2.65
N SER A 21 -6.76 8.22 -2.85
CA SER A 21 -6.03 8.89 -1.78
C SER A 21 -6.97 9.61 -0.80
N TYR A 22 -6.50 9.83 0.43
CA TYR A 22 -7.25 10.64 1.40
C TYR A 22 -7.45 12.08 0.89
N SER A 23 -6.49 12.64 0.14
CA SER A 23 -6.61 13.96 -0.48
C SER A 23 -7.72 14.03 -1.53
N ASP A 24 -7.96 12.95 -2.28
CA ASP A 24 -9.05 12.89 -3.26
C ASP A 24 -10.43 12.94 -2.59
N MET A 25 -10.55 12.27 -1.45
CA MET A 25 -11.80 12.19 -0.67
C MET A 25 -12.03 13.42 0.19
N TYR A 26 -10.96 14.06 0.68
CA TYR A 26 -10.98 15.10 1.70
C TYR A 26 -11.95 16.24 1.40
N LYS A 27 -11.86 16.84 0.19
CA LYS A 27 -12.70 17.97 -0.20
C LYS A 27 -14.20 17.64 -0.10
N GLY A 28 -14.58 16.47 -0.60
CA GLY A 28 -15.97 16.03 -0.53
C GLY A 28 -16.44 15.78 0.91
N TYR A 29 -15.52 15.33 1.80
CA TYR A 29 -15.84 15.16 3.21
C TYR A 29 -16.08 16.50 3.91
N ILE A 30 -15.20 17.48 3.73
CA ILE A 30 -15.33 18.81 4.35
C ILE A 30 -16.63 19.50 3.89
N GLU A 31 -16.96 19.45 2.60
CA GLU A 31 -18.14 20.07 2.01
C GLU A 31 -19.45 19.33 2.37
N SER A 32 -19.39 18.11 2.87
CA SER A 32 -20.59 17.33 3.23
C SER A 32 -21.30 17.90 4.48
N PRO A 33 -22.62 17.74 4.63
CA PRO A 33 -23.33 18.20 5.82
C PRO A 33 -22.83 17.53 7.10
N SER A 34 -22.65 18.32 8.17
CA SER A 34 -22.34 17.78 9.51
C SER A 34 -23.64 17.52 10.27
N GLN A 35 -23.76 16.33 10.88
CA GLN A 35 -24.96 15.92 11.61
C GLN A 35 -24.93 16.32 13.08
N ASN A 36 -23.76 16.62 13.63
CA ASN A 36 -23.56 17.03 15.03
C ASN A 36 -22.21 17.77 15.21
N ASP A 37 -22.01 18.30 16.43
CA ASP A 37 -20.82 19.09 16.77
C ASP A 37 -19.50 18.28 16.70
N SER A 38 -19.54 16.99 17.03
CA SER A 38 -18.35 16.13 16.96
C SER A 38 -17.82 15.98 15.53
N ILE A 39 -18.73 15.82 14.56
CA ILE A 39 -18.40 15.74 13.13
C ILE A 39 -17.91 17.11 12.62
N SER A 40 -18.58 18.19 13.03
CA SER A 40 -18.17 19.57 12.69
C SER A 40 -16.77 19.87 13.21
N LEU A 41 -16.46 19.43 14.44
CA LEU A 41 -15.14 19.59 15.03
C LEU A 41 -14.07 18.85 14.21
N LEU A 42 -14.31 17.58 13.84
CA LEU A 42 -13.35 16.82 13.02
C LEU A 42 -13.05 17.51 11.70
N LYS A 43 -14.09 17.96 10.99
CA LYS A 43 -13.93 18.66 9.70
C LYS A 43 -13.08 19.92 9.84
N LYS A 44 -13.35 20.71 10.88
CA LYS A 44 -12.56 21.91 11.17
C LYS A 44 -11.10 21.57 11.45
N LEU A 45 -10.82 20.56 12.28
CA LEU A 45 -9.46 20.13 12.60
C LEU A 45 -8.70 19.65 11.35
N LEU A 46 -9.37 18.90 10.48
CA LEU A 46 -8.80 18.45 9.21
C LEU A 46 -8.55 19.60 8.25
N GLU A 47 -9.45 20.62 8.22
CA GLU A 47 -9.28 21.80 7.40
C GLU A 47 -8.12 22.68 7.88
N ASP A 48 -7.99 22.87 9.18
CA ASP A 48 -6.91 23.63 9.81
C ASP A 48 -5.53 22.98 9.53
N ASP A 49 -5.44 21.64 9.53
CA ASP A 49 -4.21 20.89 9.30
C ASP A 49 -3.93 20.57 7.82
N ALA A 50 -4.88 20.78 6.90
CA ALA A 50 -4.74 20.44 5.49
C ALA A 50 -3.45 20.97 4.81
N PRO A 51 -2.96 22.20 5.12
CA PRO A 51 -1.71 22.70 4.58
C PRO A 51 -0.46 21.94 5.05
N LEU A 52 -0.57 21.16 6.15
CA LEU A 52 0.53 20.39 6.73
C LEU A 52 0.63 18.98 6.13
N TYR A 53 -0.41 18.53 5.43
CA TYR A 53 -0.46 17.20 4.81
C TYR A 53 0.09 17.23 3.37
N GLU A 54 1.37 17.51 3.19
CA GLU A 54 2.02 17.33 1.89
C GLU A 54 1.96 15.87 1.42
N THR A 55 1.92 14.93 2.37
CA THR A 55 1.71 13.51 2.11
C THR A 55 0.65 12.97 3.06
N TRP A 56 -0.53 12.70 2.56
CA TRP A 56 -1.65 12.09 3.30
C TRP A 56 -1.39 10.64 3.76
N GLY A 57 -0.15 10.17 3.69
CA GLY A 57 0.23 8.81 4.04
C GLY A 57 0.07 8.44 5.52
N ASP A 58 0.01 9.44 6.41
CA ASP A 58 -0.16 9.23 7.86
C ASP A 58 -1.46 9.89 8.38
N PHE A 59 -2.53 9.85 7.56
CA PHE A 59 -3.81 10.44 7.92
C PHE A 59 -4.39 9.87 9.23
N GLU A 60 -4.25 8.58 9.45
CA GLU A 60 -4.68 7.94 10.70
C GLU A 60 -3.93 8.49 11.92
N MET A 61 -2.64 8.82 11.78
CA MET A 61 -1.86 9.47 12.84
C MET A 61 -2.37 10.88 13.15
N ALA A 62 -2.80 11.63 12.13
CA ALA A 62 -3.45 12.92 12.33
C ALA A 62 -4.76 12.77 13.11
N MET A 63 -5.59 11.78 12.76
CA MET A 63 -6.81 11.47 13.50
C MET A 63 -6.52 11.12 14.96
N ALA A 64 -5.46 10.33 15.22
CA ALA A 64 -5.02 10.00 16.57
C ALA A 64 -4.63 11.24 17.38
N LYS A 65 -3.93 12.19 16.76
CA LYS A 65 -3.57 13.48 17.38
C LYS A 65 -4.81 14.31 17.69
N HIS A 66 -5.78 14.33 16.80
CA HIS A 66 -7.02 15.10 16.99
C HIS A 66 -7.92 14.57 18.11
N ALA A 67 -7.72 13.33 18.57
CA ALA A 67 -8.45 12.77 19.71
C ALA A 67 -8.37 13.67 20.96
N THR A 68 -7.25 14.42 21.12
CA THR A 68 -7.06 15.37 22.24
C THR A 68 -8.08 16.53 22.28
N GLN A 69 -8.75 16.80 21.17
CA GLN A 69 -9.70 17.91 21.03
C GLN A 69 -11.13 17.51 21.42
N TYR A 70 -11.39 16.23 21.71
CA TYR A 70 -12.71 15.74 22.09
C TYR A 70 -12.86 15.65 23.60
N ALA A 71 -14.00 16.06 24.13
CA ALA A 71 -14.27 16.04 25.56
C ALA A 71 -14.52 14.62 26.10
N ASP A 72 -15.01 13.71 25.25
CA ASP A 72 -15.36 12.34 25.62
C ASP A 72 -15.14 11.36 24.46
N GLU A 73 -15.03 10.07 24.79
CA GLU A 73 -14.80 8.98 23.85
C GLU A 73 -15.94 8.84 22.81
N ASP A 74 -17.19 9.04 23.22
CA ASP A 74 -18.34 8.86 22.36
C ASP A 74 -18.35 9.88 21.22
N SER A 75 -18.00 11.11 21.51
CA SER A 75 -17.84 12.18 20.53
C SER A 75 -16.74 11.88 19.52
N PHE A 76 -15.58 11.44 19.99
CA PHE A 76 -14.45 11.04 19.13
C PHE A 76 -14.83 9.86 18.21
N VAL A 77 -15.34 8.78 18.79
CA VAL A 77 -15.74 7.58 18.04
C VAL A 77 -16.86 7.88 17.04
N THR A 78 -17.77 8.80 17.37
CA THR A 78 -18.84 9.23 16.45
C THR A 78 -18.25 9.91 15.21
N ALA A 79 -17.31 10.81 15.40
CA ALA A 79 -16.62 11.49 14.30
C ALA A 79 -15.80 10.50 13.42
N LEU A 80 -15.08 9.57 14.04
CA LEU A 80 -14.35 8.51 13.32
C LEU A 80 -15.28 7.65 12.45
N ARG A 81 -16.42 7.26 12.99
CA ARG A 81 -17.40 6.44 12.26
C ARG A 81 -18.02 7.19 11.09
N ASP A 82 -18.28 8.48 11.25
CA ASP A 82 -18.77 9.31 10.15
C ASP A 82 -17.74 9.42 9.03
N PHE A 83 -16.50 9.73 9.37
CA PHE A 83 -15.39 9.76 8.41
C PHE A 83 -15.24 8.41 7.67
N ARG A 84 -15.21 7.29 8.40
CA ARG A 84 -15.11 5.95 7.80
C ARG A 84 -16.26 5.65 6.83
N ARG A 85 -17.49 6.08 7.13
CA ARG A 85 -18.64 5.93 6.21
C ARG A 85 -18.44 6.74 4.94
N HIS A 86 -17.92 7.97 5.06
CA HIS A 86 -17.64 8.81 3.91
C HIS A 86 -16.53 8.23 3.03
N LEU A 87 -15.43 7.79 3.64
CA LEU A 87 -14.35 7.07 2.96
C LEU A 87 -14.88 5.84 2.21
N THR A 88 -15.64 4.99 2.89
CA THR A 88 -16.24 3.79 2.28
C THR A 88 -17.12 4.13 1.08
N THR A 89 -17.90 5.20 1.18
CA THR A 89 -18.78 5.66 0.10
C THR A 89 -17.98 6.17 -1.09
N HIS A 90 -16.91 6.92 -0.85
CA HIS A 90 -16.01 7.41 -1.89
C HIS A 90 -15.30 6.26 -2.61
N LEU A 91 -14.66 5.36 -1.86
CA LEU A 91 -13.94 4.21 -2.41
C LEU A 91 -14.86 3.26 -3.19
N ARG A 92 -16.13 3.11 -2.78
CA ARG A 92 -17.11 2.31 -3.52
C ARG A 92 -17.39 2.89 -4.90
N LYS A 93 -17.49 4.21 -5.03
CA LYS A 93 -17.66 4.88 -6.33
C LYS A 93 -16.47 4.64 -7.26
N GLU A 94 -15.24 4.73 -6.72
CA GLU A 94 -14.03 4.46 -7.49
C GLU A 94 -13.95 2.99 -7.92
N ASN A 95 -14.26 2.06 -7.02
CA ASN A 95 -14.31 0.62 -7.32
C ASN A 95 -15.35 0.28 -8.40
N GLU A 96 -16.53 0.87 -8.33
CA GLU A 96 -17.58 0.72 -9.34
C GLU A 96 -17.17 1.34 -10.69
N ALA A 97 -16.50 2.50 -10.68
CA ALA A 97 -15.95 3.11 -11.89
C ALA A 97 -14.92 2.20 -12.57
N PHE A 98 -14.04 1.58 -11.79
CA PHE A 98 -13.06 0.63 -12.32
C PHE A 98 -13.73 -0.64 -12.87
N ALA A 99 -14.74 -1.19 -12.18
CA ALA A 99 -15.49 -2.35 -12.69
C ALA A 99 -16.20 -2.05 -14.02
N LYS A 100 -16.77 -0.85 -14.18
CA LYS A 100 -17.35 -0.39 -15.45
C LYS A 100 -16.29 -0.25 -16.54
N PHE A 101 -15.13 0.31 -16.21
CA PHE A 101 -14.00 0.41 -17.12
C PHE A 101 -13.59 -0.99 -17.60
N GLN A 102 -13.37 -1.95 -16.70
CA GLN A 102 -13.02 -3.32 -17.07
C GLN A 102 -14.06 -3.97 -18.01
N HIS A 103 -15.34 -3.74 -17.74
CA HIS A 103 -16.43 -4.27 -18.57
C HIS A 103 -16.42 -3.69 -19.97
N ASN A 104 -16.23 -2.38 -20.09
CA ASN A 104 -16.25 -1.67 -21.37
C ASN A 104 -14.96 -1.86 -22.17
N SER A 105 -13.85 -2.14 -21.51
CA SER A 105 -12.49 -2.20 -22.09
C SER A 105 -11.98 -3.65 -22.21
N GLN A 106 -12.85 -4.61 -22.48
CA GLN A 106 -12.48 -6.04 -22.58
C GLN A 106 -11.33 -6.31 -23.56
N GLY A 107 -11.21 -5.51 -24.62
CA GLY A 107 -10.12 -5.58 -25.61
C GLY A 107 -8.73 -5.30 -24.99
N TYR A 108 -8.66 -4.51 -23.92
CA TYR A 108 -7.40 -4.14 -23.24
C TYR A 108 -7.01 -5.10 -22.10
N MET A 109 -7.94 -5.92 -21.62
CA MET A 109 -7.66 -6.86 -20.51
C MET A 109 -6.50 -7.82 -20.79
N PRO A 110 -6.22 -8.29 -22.03
CA PRO A 110 -5.02 -9.06 -22.33
C PRO A 110 -3.71 -8.31 -22.03
N SER A 111 -3.65 -7.00 -22.33
CA SER A 111 -2.48 -6.15 -22.06
C SER A 111 -2.28 -5.92 -20.56
N TYR A 112 -3.36 -5.65 -19.80
CA TYR A 112 -3.33 -5.57 -18.35
C TYR A 112 -2.81 -6.87 -17.70
N ARG A 113 -3.32 -8.01 -18.19
CA ARG A 113 -2.85 -9.33 -17.76
C ARG A 113 -1.36 -9.52 -18.05
N GLN A 114 -0.92 -9.16 -19.24
CA GLN A 114 0.48 -9.30 -19.66
C GLN A 114 1.39 -8.44 -18.78
N GLU A 115 1.01 -7.20 -18.51
CA GLU A 115 1.77 -6.31 -17.62
C GLU A 115 1.81 -6.83 -16.18
N PHE A 116 0.68 -7.32 -15.66
CA PHE A 116 0.65 -7.93 -14.33
C PHE A 116 1.58 -9.14 -14.25
N ASP A 117 1.44 -10.11 -15.18
CA ASP A 117 2.27 -11.31 -15.23
C ASP A 117 3.76 -10.98 -15.41
N ARG A 118 4.10 -9.98 -16.25
CA ARG A 118 5.46 -9.46 -16.44
C ARG A 118 6.00 -8.90 -15.13
N SER A 119 5.22 -8.12 -14.42
CA SER A 119 5.61 -7.51 -13.14
C SER A 119 5.98 -8.56 -12.10
N LEU A 120 5.21 -9.66 -12.01
CA LEU A 120 5.50 -10.78 -11.12
C LEU A 120 6.82 -11.49 -11.47
N ASP A 121 7.20 -11.52 -12.74
CA ASP A 121 8.43 -12.20 -13.19
C ASP A 121 9.66 -11.29 -13.17
N SER A 122 9.47 -9.96 -13.16
CA SER A 122 10.55 -8.99 -13.37
C SER A 122 10.80 -8.02 -12.22
N PHE A 123 10.06 -8.07 -11.11
CA PHE A 123 10.12 -7.07 -10.04
C PHE A 123 11.52 -6.81 -9.46
N TYR A 124 12.46 -7.73 -9.59
CA TYR A 124 13.85 -7.59 -9.12
C TYR A 124 14.86 -7.34 -10.26
N LYS A 125 14.41 -7.29 -11.51
CA LYS A 125 15.32 -7.19 -12.69
C LYS A 125 15.98 -5.81 -12.84
N GLY A 126 15.44 -4.78 -12.22
CA GLY A 126 16.03 -3.45 -12.19
C GLY A 126 17.25 -3.31 -11.27
N GLN A 127 17.70 -4.39 -10.63
CA GLN A 127 18.82 -4.40 -9.69
C GLN A 127 20.16 -4.76 -10.36
N THR A 128 21.25 -4.65 -9.60
CA THR A 128 22.57 -5.06 -10.05
C THR A 128 22.60 -6.55 -10.42
N PRO A 129 23.48 -6.99 -11.34
CA PRO A 129 23.54 -8.40 -11.74
C PRO A 129 23.80 -9.38 -10.59
N ASN A 130 24.46 -8.94 -9.53
CA ASN A 130 24.71 -9.78 -8.34
C ASN A 130 23.39 -10.02 -7.59
N VAL A 131 22.65 -8.96 -7.28
CA VAL A 131 21.34 -9.04 -6.60
C VAL A 131 20.35 -9.86 -7.41
N VAL A 132 20.29 -9.63 -8.73
CA VAL A 132 19.43 -10.41 -9.63
C VAL A 132 19.77 -11.91 -9.54
N ARG A 133 21.06 -12.28 -9.53
CA ARG A 133 21.48 -13.69 -9.40
C ARG A 133 21.12 -14.29 -8.05
N GLU A 134 21.28 -13.54 -6.96
CA GLU A 134 20.89 -13.99 -5.62
C GLU A 134 19.40 -14.28 -5.53
N ILE A 135 18.57 -13.33 -5.94
CA ILE A 135 17.11 -13.48 -5.96
C ILE A 135 16.68 -14.61 -6.91
N ASP A 136 17.27 -14.69 -8.12
CA ASP A 136 17.00 -15.79 -9.04
C ASP A 136 17.36 -17.16 -8.42
N SER A 137 18.47 -17.27 -7.73
CA SER A 137 18.89 -18.53 -7.10
C SER A 137 17.90 -19.01 -6.05
N ARG A 138 17.31 -18.10 -5.28
CA ARG A 138 16.30 -18.42 -4.26
C ARG A 138 14.92 -18.71 -4.86
N THR A 139 14.52 -17.96 -5.89
CA THR A 139 13.17 -18.02 -6.45
C THR A 139 13.01 -19.03 -7.58
N ARG A 140 14.10 -19.55 -8.16
CA ARG A 140 14.07 -20.57 -9.22
C ARG A 140 14.27 -21.99 -8.72
N VAL A 141 14.58 -22.20 -7.44
CA VAL A 141 14.78 -23.52 -6.88
C VAL A 141 13.44 -24.25 -6.81
N ALA A 142 13.37 -25.39 -7.52
CA ALA A 142 12.29 -26.39 -7.48
C ALA A 142 10.90 -26.00 -8.03
N GLY A 143 10.85 -25.57 -9.27
CA GLY A 143 9.70 -25.85 -10.17
C GLY A 143 8.50 -24.92 -10.10
N SER A 144 7.96 -24.47 -8.97
CA SER A 144 6.83 -23.57 -8.92
C SER A 144 7.02 -22.41 -7.94
N ARG A 145 6.68 -21.21 -8.39
CA ARG A 145 6.59 -20.01 -7.56
C ARG A 145 5.18 -19.89 -7.00
N LYS A 146 5.06 -19.55 -5.73
CA LYS A 146 3.81 -19.11 -5.10
C LYS A 146 3.89 -17.62 -4.84
N TYR A 147 2.86 -16.92 -5.24
CA TYR A 147 2.75 -15.47 -5.08
C TYR A 147 1.76 -15.18 -3.97
N LYS A 148 2.21 -14.49 -2.94
CA LYS A 148 1.41 -14.08 -1.80
C LYS A 148 1.29 -12.56 -1.83
N PHE A 149 0.08 -12.05 -1.66
CA PHE A 149 -0.18 -10.62 -1.67
C PHE A 149 -0.78 -10.18 -0.35
N ILE A 150 -0.09 -9.25 0.30
CA ILE A 150 -0.54 -8.51 1.47
C ILE A 150 -1.04 -7.17 0.96
N VAL A 151 -2.36 -6.98 0.94
CA VAL A 151 -2.99 -5.80 0.34
C VAL A 151 -3.47 -4.87 1.43
N PHE A 152 -2.99 -3.64 1.38
CA PHE A 152 -3.34 -2.54 2.29
C PHE A 152 -4.55 -1.76 1.80
N ASN A 153 -4.90 -1.91 0.50
CA ASN A 153 -6.01 -1.19 -0.12
C ASN A 153 -7.36 -1.76 0.33
N TYR A 154 -8.32 -0.87 0.49
CA TYR A 154 -9.71 -1.24 0.79
C TYR A 154 -10.53 -1.62 -0.45
N THR A 155 -10.03 -1.28 -1.65
CA THR A 155 -10.68 -1.58 -2.93
C THR A 155 -10.46 -3.03 -3.36
N GLU A 156 -11.28 -3.52 -4.30
CA GLU A 156 -11.14 -4.84 -4.93
C GLU A 156 -10.42 -4.78 -6.29
N THR A 157 -9.81 -3.62 -6.62
CA THR A 157 -9.12 -3.40 -7.90
C THR A 157 -7.97 -4.37 -8.10
N PHE A 158 -7.16 -4.58 -7.05
CA PHE A 158 -6.08 -5.55 -7.09
C PHE A 158 -6.59 -6.97 -7.36
N ASP A 159 -7.63 -7.41 -6.65
CA ASP A 159 -8.25 -8.74 -6.82
C ASP A 159 -8.74 -8.92 -8.27
N SER A 160 -9.37 -7.89 -8.83
CA SER A 160 -9.90 -7.91 -10.17
C SER A 160 -8.80 -8.10 -11.24
N ILE A 161 -7.66 -7.41 -11.08
CA ILE A 161 -6.50 -7.57 -11.96
C ILE A 161 -5.82 -8.92 -11.71
N ALA A 162 -5.64 -9.34 -10.46
CA ALA A 162 -5.03 -10.63 -10.14
C ALA A 162 -5.81 -11.82 -10.73
N ARG A 163 -7.15 -11.76 -10.75
CA ARG A 163 -8.02 -12.82 -11.30
C ARG A 163 -7.81 -13.08 -12.78
N ILE A 164 -7.39 -12.09 -13.57
CA ILE A 164 -7.11 -12.28 -15.00
C ILE A 164 -5.71 -12.83 -15.29
N SER A 165 -4.84 -12.93 -14.27
CA SER A 165 -3.49 -13.49 -14.39
C SER A 165 -3.50 -14.97 -14.77
N ARG A 166 -2.56 -15.37 -15.62
CA ARG A 166 -2.30 -16.80 -15.92
C ARG A 166 -1.76 -17.57 -14.70
N LYS A 167 -1.27 -16.84 -13.71
CA LYS A 167 -0.69 -17.38 -12.47
C LYS A 167 -1.71 -17.43 -11.32
N PHE A 168 -2.98 -17.13 -11.58
CA PHE A 168 -3.99 -16.95 -10.53
C PHE A 168 -4.11 -18.17 -9.58
N ALA A 169 -3.93 -19.39 -10.09
CA ALA A 169 -3.93 -20.61 -9.27
C ALA A 169 -2.79 -20.69 -8.22
N ASP A 170 -1.73 -19.90 -8.41
CA ASP A 170 -0.57 -19.79 -7.53
C ASP A 170 -0.57 -18.53 -6.67
N ILE A 171 -1.67 -17.75 -6.72
CA ILE A 171 -1.86 -16.49 -6.00
C ILE A 171 -2.67 -16.71 -4.72
N THR A 172 -2.20 -16.10 -3.64
CA THR A 172 -2.94 -15.97 -2.37
C THR A 172 -3.01 -14.51 -1.99
N ILE A 173 -4.19 -13.99 -1.67
CA ILE A 173 -4.41 -12.58 -1.31
C ILE A 173 -4.89 -12.48 0.14
N SER A 174 -4.36 -11.51 0.89
CA SER A 174 -4.80 -11.15 2.24
C SER A 174 -4.95 -9.63 2.32
N HIS A 175 -6.17 -9.14 2.54
CA HIS A 175 -6.45 -7.73 2.81
C HIS A 175 -6.35 -7.46 4.31
N ILE A 176 -5.25 -6.84 4.73
CA ILE A 176 -4.96 -6.68 6.16
C ILE A 176 -5.82 -5.62 6.86
N HIS A 177 -6.35 -4.69 6.10
CA HIS A 177 -7.26 -3.65 6.59
C HIS A 177 -8.73 -3.90 6.23
N GLY A 178 -9.06 -5.14 5.82
CA GLY A 178 -10.37 -5.44 5.23
C GLY A 178 -10.53 -4.85 3.83
N LYS A 179 -11.73 -4.95 3.27
CA LYS A 179 -12.05 -4.41 1.94
C LYS A 179 -13.51 -3.98 1.84
N LEU A 180 -13.86 -3.34 0.74
CA LEU A 180 -15.24 -2.95 0.46
C LEU A 180 -16.17 -4.17 0.47
N GLY A 181 -17.31 -4.05 1.20
CA GLY A 181 -18.22 -5.18 1.41
C GLY A 181 -17.93 -6.02 2.64
N GLU A 182 -16.76 -5.84 3.26
CA GLU A 182 -16.37 -6.41 4.54
C GLU A 182 -16.11 -5.29 5.55
N ASP A 183 -15.51 -5.60 6.71
CA ASP A 183 -15.12 -4.61 7.70
C ASP A 183 -13.86 -3.85 7.27
N ILE A 184 -13.95 -2.53 7.18
CA ILE A 184 -12.83 -1.64 6.90
C ILE A 184 -12.18 -1.21 8.23
N LEU A 185 -10.88 -1.48 8.38
CA LEU A 185 -10.06 -1.10 9.51
C LEU A 185 -9.33 0.21 9.23
N LEU A 186 -9.88 1.31 9.71
CA LEU A 186 -9.25 2.62 9.72
C LEU A 186 -8.73 2.91 11.13
N GLY A 187 -7.46 3.20 11.29
CA GLY A 187 -6.89 3.51 12.59
C GLY A 187 -5.38 3.33 12.70
N ILE A 188 -4.94 3.15 13.92
CA ILE A 188 -3.53 3.07 14.32
C ILE A 188 -3.21 1.70 14.92
N ASP A 189 -1.93 1.42 15.13
CA ASP A 189 -1.47 0.12 15.65
C ASP A 189 -1.67 -0.03 17.14
N ASN A 190 -1.51 1.04 17.93
CA ASN A 190 -1.62 0.97 19.38
C ASN A 190 -1.98 2.33 20.00
N LEU A 191 -2.42 2.31 21.24
CA LEU A 191 -2.81 3.51 21.99
C LEU A 191 -1.65 4.48 22.25
N GLU A 192 -0.40 4.02 22.24
CA GLU A 192 0.77 4.89 22.45
C GLU A 192 0.94 5.90 21.28
N GLN A 193 0.37 5.59 20.12
CA GLN A 193 0.33 6.49 18.96
C GLN A 193 -0.71 7.60 19.11
N MET A 194 -1.65 7.47 20.06
CA MET A 194 -2.55 8.56 20.43
C MET A 194 -1.86 9.52 21.38
N SER A 195 -2.04 10.82 21.15
CA SER A 195 -1.68 11.82 22.14
C SER A 195 -2.57 11.65 23.40
N GLN A 196 -2.10 12.15 24.55
CA GLN A 196 -2.84 12.08 25.79
C GLN A 196 -4.22 12.72 25.64
N THR A 197 -5.27 11.89 25.75
CA THR A 197 -6.66 12.33 25.58
C THR A 197 -7.27 12.82 26.91
N PRO A 198 -8.27 13.73 26.87
CA PRO A 198 -9.05 14.13 28.06
C PRO A 198 -9.97 13.04 28.61
N PHE A 199 -10.11 11.92 27.88
CA PHE A 199 -10.95 10.78 28.24
C PHE A 199 -10.15 9.48 28.26
N ASP A 200 -10.64 8.50 29.03
CA ASP A 200 -10.08 7.16 29.04
C ASP A 200 -10.54 6.38 27.81
N CYS A 201 -9.58 5.84 27.06
CA CYS A 201 -9.88 4.96 25.92
C CYS A 201 -10.35 3.60 26.43
N SER A 202 -11.60 3.26 26.13
CA SER A 202 -12.22 1.99 26.47
C SER A 202 -12.12 0.96 25.33
N GLU A 203 -12.78 -0.20 25.53
CA GLU A 203 -13.00 -1.18 24.47
C GLU A 203 -13.63 -0.59 23.20
N LYS A 204 -14.37 0.51 23.32
CA LYS A 204 -15.00 1.18 22.19
C LYS A 204 -13.97 1.80 21.24
N THR A 205 -12.98 2.52 21.77
CA THR A 205 -11.85 3.03 20.98
C THR A 205 -11.01 1.88 20.44
N ASN A 206 -10.69 0.87 21.27
CA ASN A 206 -9.93 -0.30 20.86
C ASN A 206 -10.55 -0.99 19.61
N ARG A 207 -11.84 -1.23 19.64
CA ARG A 207 -12.60 -1.87 18.54
C ARG A 207 -12.84 -0.97 17.34
N THR A 208 -12.70 0.33 17.48
CA THR A 208 -13.02 1.26 16.40
C THR A 208 -11.77 1.79 15.71
N PHE A 209 -10.65 1.95 16.44
CA PHE A 209 -9.51 2.70 15.97
C PHE A 209 -8.15 2.00 16.15
N ILE A 210 -8.06 0.89 16.92
CA ILE A 210 -6.82 0.13 17.10
C ILE A 210 -6.87 -1.13 16.23
N LYS A 211 -6.17 -1.10 15.08
CA LYS A 211 -6.18 -2.16 14.05
C LYS A 211 -5.86 -3.56 14.59
N PRO A 212 -4.78 -3.77 15.38
CA PRO A 212 -4.48 -5.10 15.94
C PRO A 212 -5.54 -5.60 16.89
N LYS A 213 -6.12 -4.73 17.73
CA LYS A 213 -7.19 -5.12 18.68
C LYS A 213 -8.45 -5.59 17.96
N PHE A 214 -8.82 -4.89 16.89
CA PHE A 214 -9.91 -5.34 16.04
C PHE A 214 -9.61 -6.72 15.43
N ASN A 215 -8.43 -6.91 14.85
CA ASN A 215 -8.03 -8.17 14.24
C ASN A 215 -7.97 -9.32 15.25
N GLU A 216 -7.43 -9.10 16.46
CA GLU A 216 -7.41 -10.11 17.53
C GLU A 216 -8.82 -10.60 17.87
N GLU A 217 -9.81 -9.71 17.90
CA GLU A 217 -11.17 -10.01 18.31
C GLU A 217 -12.05 -10.58 17.19
N TYR A 218 -11.92 -10.04 15.98
CA TYR A 218 -12.81 -10.34 14.85
C TYR A 218 -12.20 -11.23 13.76
N ASP A 219 -10.87 -11.22 13.60
CA ASP A 219 -10.19 -12.00 12.56
C ASP A 219 -8.72 -12.31 12.91
N SER A 220 -8.52 -13.03 14.02
CA SER A 220 -7.19 -13.46 14.44
C SER A 220 -6.50 -14.37 13.41
N GLU A 221 -7.26 -15.07 12.58
CA GLU A 221 -6.73 -15.91 11.51
C GLU A 221 -6.06 -15.05 10.43
N ARG A 222 -6.65 -13.92 10.04
CA ARG A 222 -6.08 -12.95 9.08
C ARG A 222 -4.72 -12.45 9.54
N LEU A 223 -4.64 -12.03 10.81
CA LEU A 223 -3.41 -11.54 11.42
C LEU A 223 -2.30 -12.59 11.35
N ASN A 224 -2.57 -13.78 11.90
CA ASN A 224 -1.61 -14.88 11.95
C ASN A 224 -1.18 -15.35 10.55
N LYS A 225 -2.12 -15.45 9.62
CA LYS A 225 -1.85 -15.81 8.22
C LYS A 225 -0.93 -14.79 7.56
N THR A 226 -1.16 -13.50 7.76
CA THR A 226 -0.35 -12.45 7.14
C THR A 226 1.05 -12.42 7.72
N ILE A 227 1.22 -12.54 9.03
CA ILE A 227 2.55 -12.68 9.66
C ILE A 227 3.27 -13.91 9.09
N ALA A 228 2.60 -15.05 9.00
CA ALA A 228 3.17 -16.26 8.40
C ALA A 228 3.53 -16.07 6.90
N MET A 229 2.80 -15.23 6.16
CA MET A 229 3.15 -14.89 4.78
C MET A 229 4.50 -14.16 4.73
N ILE A 230 4.74 -13.19 5.63
CA ILE A 230 6.01 -12.46 5.73
C ILE A 230 7.13 -13.41 6.12
N GLN A 231 6.99 -14.12 7.23
CA GLN A 231 8.03 -15.00 7.81
C GLN A 231 8.47 -16.12 6.86
N ASN A 232 7.55 -16.65 6.05
CA ASN A 232 7.84 -17.73 5.11
C ASN A 232 8.17 -17.23 3.69
N SER A 233 8.55 -15.96 3.53
CA SER A 233 8.93 -15.39 2.24
C SER A 233 10.39 -15.69 1.89
N ASP A 234 10.63 -16.03 0.63
CA ASP A 234 12.00 -16.07 0.08
C ASP A 234 12.46 -14.67 -0.36
N VAL A 235 11.51 -13.84 -0.84
CA VAL A 235 11.74 -12.45 -1.23
C VAL A 235 10.44 -11.67 -0.98
N ILE A 236 10.57 -10.43 -0.53
CA ILE A 236 9.44 -9.50 -0.39
C ILE A 236 9.60 -8.36 -1.40
N CYS A 237 8.51 -8.02 -2.09
CA CYS A 237 8.41 -6.84 -2.93
C CYS A 237 7.32 -5.92 -2.38
N ALA A 238 7.63 -4.65 -2.10
CA ALA A 238 6.65 -3.65 -1.69
C ALA A 238 6.42 -2.66 -2.84
N PHE A 239 5.16 -2.44 -3.20
CA PHE A 239 4.74 -1.53 -4.26
C PHE A 239 3.60 -0.63 -3.80
N GLY A 240 3.81 0.68 -3.92
CA GLY A 240 2.80 1.68 -3.57
C GLY A 240 2.43 1.74 -2.09
N VAL A 241 3.26 1.18 -1.21
CA VAL A 241 3.14 1.24 0.25
C VAL A 241 3.90 2.45 0.75
N SER A 242 3.29 3.28 1.58
CA SER A 242 3.95 4.47 2.17
C SER A 242 4.88 4.13 3.34
N PHE A 243 4.74 2.97 3.94
CA PHE A 243 5.41 2.59 5.18
C PHE A 243 5.17 3.63 6.30
N GLY A 244 3.89 4.00 6.51
CA GLY A 244 3.45 4.93 7.55
C GLY A 244 3.51 4.34 8.95
N GLU A 245 3.57 5.22 9.96
CA GLU A 245 3.58 4.82 11.37
C GLU A 245 2.31 4.06 11.79
N SER A 246 1.17 4.33 11.15
CA SER A 246 -0.11 3.65 11.41
C SER A 246 -0.13 2.17 11.00
N ASP A 247 0.93 1.69 10.34
CA ASP A 247 1.11 0.31 9.89
C ASP A 247 2.43 -0.30 10.40
N LYS A 248 2.95 0.25 11.50
CA LYS A 248 4.25 -0.09 12.07
C LYS A 248 4.39 -1.58 12.37
N MET A 249 3.35 -2.23 12.84
CA MET A 249 3.36 -3.67 13.14
C MET A 249 3.82 -4.51 11.93
N TRP A 250 3.36 -4.18 10.74
CA TRP A 250 3.74 -4.89 9.51
C TRP A 250 5.17 -4.60 9.08
N LEU A 251 5.62 -3.35 9.34
CA LEU A 251 6.99 -2.93 9.07
C LEU A 251 7.96 -3.63 10.00
N ASP A 252 7.64 -3.71 11.29
CA ASP A 252 8.44 -4.42 12.28
C ASP A 252 8.56 -5.90 11.87
N ALA A 253 7.47 -6.54 11.42
CA ALA A 253 7.52 -7.92 10.94
C ALA A 253 8.44 -8.11 9.71
N VAL A 254 8.49 -7.13 8.80
CA VAL A 254 9.43 -7.15 7.65
C VAL A 254 10.87 -6.95 8.11
N VAL A 255 11.12 -6.03 9.05
CA VAL A 255 12.45 -5.80 9.62
C VAL A 255 12.94 -7.04 10.37
N ASP A 256 12.10 -7.68 11.16
CA ASP A 256 12.43 -8.93 11.86
C ASP A 256 12.77 -10.04 10.86
N TRP A 257 11.97 -10.20 9.80
CA TRP A 257 12.25 -11.16 8.75
C TRP A 257 13.59 -10.87 8.03
N LEU A 258 13.93 -9.60 7.76
CA LEU A 258 15.24 -9.24 7.20
C LEU A 258 16.39 -9.64 8.13
N GLN A 259 16.20 -9.57 9.45
CA GLN A 259 17.20 -9.94 10.43
C GLN A 259 17.42 -11.45 10.54
N GLU A 260 16.43 -12.28 10.21
CA GLU A 260 16.50 -13.75 10.34
C GLU A 260 17.54 -14.36 9.39
N SER A 261 17.76 -13.76 8.20
CA SER A 261 18.72 -14.27 7.24
C SER A 261 19.32 -13.16 6.36
N PRO A 262 20.65 -13.14 6.16
CA PRO A 262 21.29 -12.18 5.27
C PRO A 262 20.91 -12.38 3.79
N THR A 263 20.25 -13.48 3.46
CA THR A 263 19.76 -13.77 2.11
C THR A 263 18.30 -13.34 1.90
N ASN A 264 17.63 -12.78 2.92
CA ASN A 264 16.31 -12.18 2.76
C ASN A 264 16.43 -10.83 2.05
N HIS A 265 15.65 -10.60 1.00
CA HIS A 265 15.73 -9.38 0.20
C HIS A 265 14.37 -8.69 0.12
N LEU A 266 14.34 -7.41 0.46
CA LEU A 266 13.21 -6.51 0.23
C LEU A 266 13.47 -5.67 -1.02
N VAL A 267 12.59 -5.75 -2.01
CA VAL A 267 12.59 -4.87 -3.18
C VAL A 267 11.46 -3.86 -3.00
N TYR A 268 11.80 -2.58 -2.83
CA TYR A 268 10.84 -1.51 -2.53
C TYR A 268 10.69 -0.53 -3.68
N TYR A 269 9.51 -0.47 -4.26
CA TYR A 269 9.15 0.47 -5.32
C TYR A 269 8.59 1.75 -4.72
N MET A 270 9.43 2.76 -4.63
CA MET A 270 9.01 4.13 -4.28
C MET A 270 8.38 4.80 -5.50
N TYR A 271 7.36 5.63 -5.27
CA TYR A 271 6.90 6.56 -6.28
C TYR A 271 8.00 7.58 -6.59
N ASN A 272 8.40 7.66 -7.85
CA ASN A 272 9.41 8.60 -8.33
C ASN A 272 9.10 8.97 -9.78
N GLU A 273 8.97 10.27 -10.05
CA GLU A 273 8.69 10.80 -11.39
C GLU A 273 9.97 11.06 -12.22
N LYS A 274 11.16 10.91 -11.59
CA LYS A 274 12.44 11.15 -12.26
C LYS A 274 12.67 10.14 -13.39
N ASP A 275 13.06 10.67 -14.53
CA ASP A 275 13.55 9.84 -15.64
C ASP A 275 15.01 9.45 -15.39
N TYR A 276 15.28 8.16 -15.50
CA TYR A 276 16.60 7.58 -15.28
C TYR A 276 17.27 7.11 -16.59
N ALA A 277 16.73 7.47 -17.77
CA ALA A 277 17.27 7.02 -19.05
C ALA A 277 18.73 7.51 -19.25
N ASP A 278 19.01 8.76 -18.91
CA ASP A 278 20.30 9.41 -19.10
C ASP A 278 21.15 9.48 -17.83
N VAL A 279 20.75 8.82 -16.73
CA VAL A 279 21.50 8.82 -15.46
C VAL A 279 22.53 7.69 -15.46
N PHE A 280 23.78 7.99 -15.14
CA PHE A 280 24.86 7.01 -15.09
C PHE A 280 24.67 5.96 -13.98
N PRO A 281 25.21 4.75 -14.15
CA PRO A 281 25.04 3.67 -13.16
C PRO A 281 25.54 4.00 -11.75
N ASP A 282 26.65 4.74 -11.62
CA ASP A 282 27.23 5.19 -10.36
C ASP A 282 26.33 6.21 -9.66
N GLU A 283 25.78 7.17 -10.38
CA GLU A 283 24.81 8.15 -9.86
C GLU A 283 23.53 7.46 -9.38
N LYS A 284 23.03 6.44 -10.13
CA LYS A 284 21.89 5.63 -9.69
C LYS A 284 22.18 4.87 -8.40
N MET A 285 23.37 4.32 -8.25
CA MET A 285 23.77 3.60 -7.04
C MET A 285 23.86 4.54 -5.83
N GLU A 286 24.43 5.73 -6.00
CA GLU A 286 24.50 6.75 -4.93
C GLU A 286 23.10 7.19 -4.48
N GLU A 287 22.22 7.48 -5.43
CA GLU A 287 20.82 7.85 -5.15
C GLU A 287 20.03 6.69 -4.49
N GLU A 288 20.20 5.48 -4.97
CA GLU A 288 19.60 4.30 -4.33
C GLU A 288 20.08 4.15 -2.87
N ASP A 289 21.35 4.33 -2.61
CA ASP A 289 21.92 4.23 -1.26
C ASP A 289 21.41 5.32 -0.33
N GLU A 290 21.20 6.54 -0.84
CA GLU A 290 20.59 7.63 -0.07
C GLU A 290 19.14 7.32 0.27
N LEU A 291 18.35 6.88 -0.70
CA LEU A 291 16.95 6.49 -0.49
C LEU A 291 16.82 5.32 0.47
N LYS A 292 17.71 4.31 0.40
CA LYS A 292 17.78 3.22 1.38
C LYS A 292 18.03 3.73 2.80
N ARG A 293 18.97 4.69 2.97
CA ARG A 293 19.23 5.28 4.30
C ARG A 293 18.00 5.99 4.84
N VAL A 294 17.32 6.78 4.01
CA VAL A 294 16.08 7.45 4.40
C VAL A 294 15.01 6.44 4.83
N LEU A 295 14.78 5.41 4.02
CA LEU A 295 13.81 4.35 4.31
C LEU A 295 14.16 3.62 5.62
N LEU A 296 15.38 3.12 5.73
CA LEU A 296 15.82 2.31 6.88
C LEU A 296 15.87 3.10 8.19
N ASN A 297 16.27 4.38 8.15
CA ASN A 297 16.22 5.25 9.33
C ASN A 297 14.77 5.51 9.81
N ARG A 298 13.80 5.46 8.91
CA ARG A 298 12.37 5.53 9.25
C ARG A 298 11.87 4.21 9.85
N LEU A 299 12.33 3.08 9.33
CA LEU A 299 11.92 1.75 9.78
C LEU A 299 12.60 1.30 11.08
N CYS A 300 13.85 1.67 11.27
CA CYS A 300 14.72 1.17 12.35
C CYS A 300 15.21 2.32 13.23
N LYS A 301 15.04 2.20 14.54
CA LYS A 301 15.56 3.19 15.51
C LYS A 301 17.07 3.06 15.75
N GLU A 302 17.63 1.86 15.56
CA GLU A 302 19.04 1.56 15.87
C GLU A 302 19.91 1.60 14.62
N THR A 303 20.93 2.45 14.61
CA THR A 303 21.89 2.58 13.50
C THR A 303 22.62 1.27 13.19
N SER A 304 22.92 0.46 14.21
CA SER A 304 23.55 -0.86 14.04
C SER A 304 22.68 -1.81 13.22
N LEU A 305 21.37 -1.77 13.42
CA LEU A 305 20.41 -2.56 12.67
C LEU A 305 20.33 -2.09 11.22
N VAL A 306 20.25 -0.78 10.99
CA VAL A 306 20.28 -0.20 9.64
C VAL A 306 21.50 -0.71 8.85
N GLN A 307 22.70 -0.64 9.44
CA GLN A 307 23.93 -1.13 8.80
C GLN A 307 23.88 -2.62 8.47
N ARG A 308 23.28 -3.43 9.36
CA ARG A 308 23.20 -4.88 9.19
C ARG A 308 22.31 -5.31 8.02
N ILE A 309 21.16 -4.66 7.84
CA ILE A 309 20.19 -5.03 6.80
C ILE A 309 20.28 -4.18 5.52
N PHE A 310 21.17 -3.20 5.47
CA PHE A 310 21.31 -2.22 4.37
C PHE A 310 21.41 -2.90 2.99
N ASN A 311 22.25 -3.93 2.87
CA ASN A 311 22.48 -4.64 1.60
C ASN A 311 21.33 -5.59 1.21
N GLN A 312 20.35 -5.78 2.08
CA GLN A 312 19.18 -6.64 1.84
C GLN A 312 17.99 -5.84 1.28
N VAL A 313 18.09 -4.50 1.32
CA VAL A 313 17.05 -3.59 0.81
C VAL A 313 17.47 -3.03 -0.53
N HIS A 314 16.56 -3.04 -1.49
CA HIS A 314 16.79 -2.61 -2.87
C HIS A 314 15.68 -1.68 -3.34
N ILE A 315 16.05 -0.57 -3.98
CA ILE A 315 15.12 0.40 -4.55
C ILE A 315 15.38 0.51 -6.05
N PRO A 316 14.58 -0.15 -6.91
CA PRO A 316 14.80 -0.16 -8.36
C PRO A 316 14.56 1.21 -8.97
N LEU A 317 15.63 1.93 -9.34
CA LEU A 317 15.55 3.21 -10.02
C LEU A 317 15.45 3.04 -11.55
N GLY A 318 14.42 3.61 -12.16
CA GLY A 318 14.17 3.51 -13.61
C GLY A 318 13.59 2.17 -14.09
N HIS A 319 13.37 1.20 -13.21
CA HIS A 319 12.63 -0.02 -13.52
C HIS A 319 11.20 0.07 -12.98
N LYS A 320 10.22 -0.24 -13.80
CA LYS A 320 8.80 -0.12 -13.46
C LYS A 320 8.11 -1.48 -13.47
N ILE A 321 7.23 -1.69 -12.50
CA ILE A 321 6.28 -2.81 -12.45
C ILE A 321 4.87 -2.27 -12.30
N PHE A 322 3.88 -3.07 -12.68
CA PHE A 322 2.47 -2.68 -12.66
C PHE A 322 2.21 -1.34 -13.37
N ASN A 323 2.91 -1.11 -14.49
CA ASN A 323 2.92 0.17 -15.19
C ASN A 323 1.68 0.35 -16.09
N PHE A 324 0.48 0.34 -15.48
CA PHE A 324 -0.80 0.40 -16.17
C PHE A 324 -1.07 1.78 -16.78
N LYS A 325 -0.59 2.86 -16.16
CA LYS A 325 -0.79 4.23 -16.64
C LYS A 325 -0.12 4.48 -18.00
N GLU A 326 1.11 4.02 -18.19
CA GLU A 326 1.79 4.13 -19.48
C GLU A 326 1.14 3.22 -20.52
N LEU A 327 0.68 2.04 -20.11
CA LEU A 327 -0.04 1.12 -21.00
C LEU A 327 -1.31 1.75 -21.58
N GLU A 328 -2.09 2.49 -20.77
CA GLU A 328 -3.29 3.20 -21.25
C GLU A 328 -2.95 4.27 -22.28
N ILE A 329 -1.86 5.01 -22.09
CA ILE A 329 -1.39 6.02 -23.05
C ILE A 329 -0.98 5.36 -24.37
N GLU A 330 -0.24 4.25 -24.32
CA GLU A 330 0.17 3.51 -25.50
C GLU A 330 -1.02 2.94 -26.28
N LEU A 331 -2.01 2.37 -25.59
CA LEU A 331 -3.21 1.82 -26.20
C LEU A 331 -4.06 2.91 -26.85
N SER A 332 -4.24 4.05 -26.18
CA SER A 332 -4.96 5.20 -26.73
C SER A 332 -4.28 5.76 -28.00
N ASN A 333 -2.95 5.82 -28.01
CA ASN A 333 -2.20 6.26 -29.19
C ASN A 333 -2.33 5.28 -30.35
N GLN A 334 -2.32 3.95 -30.10
CA GLN A 334 -2.52 2.94 -31.13
C GLN A 334 -3.93 3.00 -31.75
N GLU A 335 -4.97 3.28 -30.96
CA GLU A 335 -6.33 3.50 -31.48
C GLU A 335 -6.40 4.74 -32.36
N ILE A 336 -5.79 5.84 -31.93
CA ILE A 336 -5.73 7.08 -32.74
C ILE A 336 -4.99 6.83 -34.07
N GLU A 337 -3.86 6.12 -34.04
CA GLU A 337 -3.13 5.77 -35.25
C GLU A 337 -3.91 4.83 -36.19
N ALA A 338 -4.68 3.88 -35.61
CA ALA A 338 -5.54 3.00 -36.39
C ALA A 338 -6.66 3.77 -37.07
N MET A 339 -7.32 4.68 -36.34
CA MET A 339 -8.36 5.56 -36.88
C MET A 339 -7.83 6.48 -38.01
N LEU A 340 -6.61 6.99 -37.88
CA LEU A 340 -5.98 7.84 -38.88
C LEU A 340 -5.56 7.08 -40.16
N LYS A 341 -5.37 5.75 -40.10
CA LYS A 341 -5.05 4.90 -41.23
C LYS A 341 -6.30 4.47 -42.02
N GLU A 342 -7.48 4.62 -41.45
CA GLU A 342 -8.78 4.31 -42.08
C GLU A 342 -9.39 5.53 -42.81
N ILE A 343 -8.80 6.73 -42.65
CA ILE A 343 -9.14 7.98 -43.36
C ILE A 343 -8.19 8.14 -44.58
#